data_20f12ac3c2232e0090ad545464b909d3
#
_entry.id   20f12ac3c2232e0090ad545464b909d3
#
_cell.length_a   1.000
_cell.length_b   1.000
_cell.length_c   1.000
_cell.angle_alpha   90.00
_cell.angle_beta   90.00
_cell.angle_gamma   90.00
#
_symmetry.space_group_name_H-M   'P 1'
#
loop_
_entity.id
_entity.type
_entity.pdbx_description
1 polymer ?
#
loop_
_entity_poly.entity_id
_entity_poly.type
_entity_poly.pdbx_seq_one_letter_code
_entity_poly.pdbx_strand_id
1 'polypeptide(L)'
;MNKHKHLTHEDRIEIEVSLRQRHSIQLVAARLGKSRSCISREIRTRSVHSEKGAVGRIRNRCIHRHTCHKVQLCMDRPDCLRHCSACSRCNKVCADFVEERCTKLLTAPYVCNGCADEHRCILRKRFYLHKVAQADYRHTLAESRSGANITQDELLVIDQITTPLIRQGQSVHHIMANN
;
A
#
# COMPACT_ATOMS: atom_id res chain seq x y z
N MET A 1 10.98 -11.72 -29.06
CA MET A 1 10.94 -11.69 -27.57
C MET A 1 9.49 -11.56 -27.14
N ASN A 2 8.93 -12.57 -26.48
CA ASN A 2 7.58 -12.50 -25.91
C ASN A 2 7.57 -11.48 -24.78
N LYS A 3 7.02 -10.29 -25.00
CA LYS A 3 6.82 -9.29 -23.94
C LYS A 3 5.70 -9.80 -23.02
N HIS A 4 6.04 -10.32 -21.85
CA HIS A 4 5.06 -10.64 -20.85
C HIS A 4 4.17 -9.42 -20.56
N LYS A 5 2.85 -9.60 -20.62
CA LYS A 5 1.87 -8.53 -20.38
C LYS A 5 1.96 -8.00 -18.93
N HIS A 6 2.27 -8.88 -17.98
CA HIS A 6 2.40 -8.58 -16.56
C HIS A 6 3.87 -8.58 -16.12
N LEU A 7 4.15 -7.92 -14.98
CA LEU A 7 5.47 -7.97 -14.35
C LEU A 7 5.74 -9.36 -13.79
N THR A 8 6.93 -9.88 -14.07
CA THR A 8 7.42 -11.15 -13.50
C THR A 8 7.99 -10.92 -12.10
N HIS A 9 8.41 -11.99 -11.43
CA HIS A 9 9.11 -11.87 -10.14
C HIS A 9 10.49 -11.22 -10.32
N GLU A 10 11.19 -11.57 -11.38
CA GLU A 10 12.49 -11.01 -11.76
C GLU A 10 12.38 -9.51 -12.04
N ASP A 11 11.32 -9.07 -12.73
CA ASP A 11 11.04 -7.65 -12.94
C ASP A 11 10.89 -6.92 -11.60
N ARG A 12 10.23 -7.53 -10.61
CA ARG A 12 10.04 -6.95 -9.26
C ARG A 12 11.33 -6.86 -8.47
N ILE A 13 12.23 -7.84 -8.61
CA ILE A 13 13.58 -7.79 -8.03
C ILE A 13 14.35 -6.62 -8.64
N GLU A 14 14.36 -6.49 -9.96
CA GLU A 14 15.04 -5.38 -10.65
C GLU A 14 14.48 -4.03 -10.24
N ILE A 15 13.15 -3.89 -10.07
CA ILE A 15 12.54 -2.66 -9.56
C ILE A 15 13.10 -2.32 -8.18
N GLU A 16 13.11 -3.26 -7.23
CA GLU A 16 13.63 -2.99 -5.88
C GLU A 16 15.11 -2.61 -5.89
N VAL A 17 15.94 -3.34 -6.62
CA VAL A 17 17.39 -3.07 -6.74
C VAL A 17 17.62 -1.68 -7.34
N SER A 18 16.95 -1.37 -8.43
CA SER A 18 17.04 -0.07 -9.09
C SER A 18 16.62 1.10 -8.18
N LEU A 19 15.54 0.92 -7.40
CA LEU A 19 15.09 1.91 -6.42
C LEU A 19 16.13 2.14 -5.31
N ARG A 20 16.79 1.08 -4.82
CA ARG A 20 17.87 1.19 -3.84
C ARG A 20 19.08 1.93 -4.42
N GLN A 21 19.35 1.78 -5.71
CA GLN A 21 20.37 2.50 -6.46
C GLN A 21 19.96 3.92 -6.86
N ARG A 22 18.75 4.38 -6.46
CA ARG A 22 18.19 5.70 -6.78
C ARG A 22 17.95 5.94 -8.26
N HIS A 23 17.76 4.90 -9.04
CA HIS A 23 17.39 5.03 -10.44
C HIS A 23 16.00 5.64 -10.58
N SER A 24 15.80 6.45 -11.61
CA SER A 24 14.50 7.03 -11.92
C SER A 24 13.52 5.96 -12.41
N ILE A 25 12.21 6.16 -12.17
CA ILE A 25 11.16 5.26 -12.69
C ILE A 25 11.26 5.14 -14.23
N GLN A 26 11.66 6.18 -14.92
CA GLN A 26 11.86 6.16 -16.36
C GLN A 26 12.97 5.19 -16.79
N LEU A 27 14.11 5.21 -16.09
CA LEU A 27 15.22 4.29 -16.35
C LEU A 27 14.82 2.84 -16.06
N VAL A 28 14.13 2.60 -14.95
CA VAL A 28 13.62 1.26 -14.61
C VAL A 28 12.65 0.75 -15.68
N ALA A 29 11.72 1.59 -16.11
CA ALA A 29 10.76 1.26 -17.16
C ALA A 29 11.45 0.90 -18.49
N ALA A 30 12.47 1.68 -18.89
CA ALA A 30 13.26 1.41 -20.10
C ALA A 30 13.99 0.06 -20.01
N ARG A 31 14.64 -0.26 -18.89
CA ARG A 31 15.34 -1.53 -18.67
C ARG A 31 14.41 -2.74 -18.77
N LEU A 32 13.21 -2.63 -18.22
CA LEU A 32 12.23 -3.71 -18.20
C LEU A 32 11.35 -3.77 -19.48
N GLY A 33 11.51 -2.83 -20.41
CA GLY A 33 10.66 -2.73 -21.59
C GLY A 33 9.18 -2.50 -21.24
N LYS A 34 8.90 -1.81 -20.13
CA LYS A 34 7.55 -1.48 -19.64
C LYS A 34 7.29 0.02 -19.73
N SER A 35 6.02 0.42 -19.63
CA SER A 35 5.68 1.84 -19.53
C SER A 35 6.01 2.40 -18.15
N ARG A 36 6.37 3.69 -18.09
CA ARG A 36 6.57 4.42 -16.83
C ARG A 36 5.35 4.34 -15.92
N SER A 37 4.15 4.41 -16.47
CA SER A 37 2.89 4.31 -15.73
C SER A 37 2.69 2.92 -15.10
N CYS A 38 3.12 1.84 -15.78
CA CYS A 38 3.09 0.49 -15.25
C CYS A 38 3.99 0.37 -14.00
N ILE A 39 5.24 0.82 -14.09
CA ILE A 39 6.19 0.78 -12.97
C ILE A 39 5.72 1.68 -11.82
N SER A 40 5.25 2.90 -12.12
CA SER A 40 4.73 3.83 -11.12
C SER A 40 3.53 3.23 -10.36
N ARG A 41 2.60 2.59 -11.08
CA ARG A 41 1.44 1.92 -10.48
C ARG A 41 1.87 0.77 -9.59
N GLU A 42 2.74 -0.11 -10.07
CA GLU A 42 3.28 -1.24 -9.31
C GLU A 42 3.90 -0.77 -7.97
N ILE A 43 4.77 0.25 -8.01
CA ILE A 43 5.41 0.80 -6.81
C ILE A 43 4.35 1.39 -5.86
N ARG A 44 3.39 2.16 -6.38
CA ARG A 44 2.37 2.83 -5.55
C ARG A 44 1.38 1.86 -4.93
N THR A 45 0.99 0.81 -5.62
CA THR A 45 -0.02 -0.14 -5.13
C THR A 45 0.57 -1.20 -4.21
N ARG A 46 1.83 -1.65 -4.46
CA ARG A 46 2.42 -2.80 -3.78
C ARG A 46 3.54 -2.45 -2.79
N SER A 47 3.70 -1.17 -2.46
CA SER A 47 4.62 -0.76 -1.41
C SER A 47 3.97 -0.83 -0.04
N VAL A 48 4.78 -1.12 0.97
CA VAL A 48 4.34 -1.29 2.36
C VAL A 48 4.86 -0.19 3.26
N HIS A 49 4.10 0.13 4.29
CA HIS A 49 4.49 1.09 5.30
C HIS A 49 5.28 0.43 6.42
N SER A 50 6.29 1.13 6.93
CA SER A 50 7.05 0.76 8.13
C SER A 50 6.88 1.84 9.20
N GLU A 51 6.44 1.41 10.37
CA GLU A 51 6.34 2.28 11.56
C GLU A 51 7.70 2.60 12.16
N LYS A 52 8.73 1.79 11.86
CA LYS A 52 10.07 1.96 12.39
C LYS A 52 10.81 3.08 11.66
N GLY A 53 11.23 4.08 12.41
CA GLY A 53 12.06 5.19 11.95
C GLY A 53 13.55 4.93 12.13
N ALA A 54 14.29 6.01 12.44
CA ALA A 54 15.72 5.96 12.70
C ALA A 54 16.07 4.94 13.79
N VAL A 55 17.13 4.17 13.55
CA VAL A 55 17.67 3.14 14.47
C VAL A 55 16.59 2.09 14.85
N GLY A 56 15.65 1.80 13.94
CA GLY A 56 14.61 0.80 14.14
C GLY A 56 13.57 1.15 15.22
N ARG A 57 13.55 2.39 15.72
CA ARG A 57 12.66 2.83 16.80
C ARG A 57 11.47 3.62 16.25
N ILE A 58 10.31 3.47 16.91
CA ILE A 58 9.16 4.34 16.68
C ILE A 58 9.41 5.64 17.44
N ARG A 59 9.36 6.77 16.75
CA ARG A 59 9.51 8.11 17.30
C ARG A 59 8.17 8.85 17.29
N ASN A 60 8.10 9.96 18.04
CA ASN A 60 6.99 10.90 17.89
C ASN A 60 7.05 11.53 16.49
N ARG A 61 5.95 11.41 15.74
CA ARG A 61 5.82 11.92 14.36
C ARG A 61 4.82 13.06 14.26
N CYS A 62 4.46 13.67 15.39
CA CYS A 62 3.57 14.83 15.40
C CYS A 62 4.24 16.05 14.77
N ILE A 63 3.53 16.76 13.90
CA ILE A 63 4.02 18.05 13.34
C ILE A 63 4.34 19.07 14.44
N HIS A 64 3.61 18.98 15.56
CA HIS A 64 3.75 19.90 16.69
C HIS A 64 4.85 19.49 17.69
N ARG A 65 5.61 18.39 17.45
CA ARG A 65 6.56 17.83 18.43
C ARG A 65 7.62 18.83 18.93
N HIS A 66 7.97 19.83 18.14
CA HIS A 66 9.00 20.82 18.48
C HIS A 66 8.44 21.99 19.34
N THR A 67 7.14 22.22 19.29
CA THR A 67 6.46 23.32 20.00
C THR A 67 5.50 22.83 21.08
N CYS A 68 5.29 21.50 21.17
CA CYS A 68 4.33 20.90 22.09
C CYS A 68 4.92 20.78 23.49
N HIS A 69 4.23 21.31 24.48
CA HIS A 69 4.58 21.25 25.92
C HIS A 69 3.69 20.29 26.71
N LYS A 70 2.86 19.49 26.06
CA LYS A 70 1.94 18.55 26.71
C LYS A 70 2.70 17.48 27.49
N VAL A 71 2.18 17.16 28.67
CA VAL A 71 2.65 16.08 29.57
C VAL A 71 1.45 15.26 30.03
N GLN A 72 1.69 14.09 30.60
CA GLN A 72 0.69 13.26 31.28
C GLN A 72 -0.54 12.90 30.43
N LEU A 73 -0.39 12.71 29.12
CA LEU A 73 -1.51 12.34 28.23
C LEU A 73 -1.93 10.86 28.34
N CYS A 74 -1.12 10.02 29.00
CA CYS A 74 -1.38 8.60 29.12
C CYS A 74 -2.17 8.30 30.38
N MET A 75 -3.44 7.91 30.27
CA MET A 75 -4.31 7.57 31.42
C MET A 75 -3.77 6.39 32.25
N ASP A 76 -3.05 5.47 31.63
CA ASP A 76 -2.42 4.31 32.27
C ASP A 76 -1.09 4.63 32.98
N ARG A 77 -0.60 5.87 32.92
CA ARG A 77 0.63 6.35 33.55
C ARG A 77 0.49 7.81 33.99
N PRO A 78 -0.32 8.10 35.00
CA PRO A 78 -0.55 9.48 35.46
C PRO A 78 0.72 10.16 35.99
N ASP A 79 1.68 9.38 36.52
CA ASP A 79 2.94 9.90 37.09
C ASP A 79 4.06 10.07 36.06
N CYS A 80 3.75 9.98 34.76
CA CYS A 80 4.75 10.13 33.70
C CYS A 80 5.21 11.58 33.58
N LEU A 81 6.45 11.87 33.98
CA LEU A 81 7.07 13.22 33.87
C LEU A 81 7.69 13.47 32.48
N ARG A 82 7.64 12.53 31.58
CA ARG A 82 8.22 12.65 30.25
C ARG A 82 7.38 13.59 29.40
N HIS A 83 8.02 14.53 28.70
CA HIS A 83 7.36 15.32 27.66
C HIS A 83 6.78 14.43 26.57
N CYS A 84 5.51 14.61 26.24
CA CYS A 84 4.81 13.82 25.22
C CYS A 84 5.42 14.03 23.83
N SER A 85 6.00 15.20 23.57
CA SER A 85 6.75 15.50 22.34
C SER A 85 7.93 14.54 22.07
N ALA A 86 8.55 14.01 23.12
CA ALA A 86 9.65 13.06 23.03
C ALA A 86 9.18 11.58 23.07
N CYS A 87 7.88 11.33 23.19
CA CYS A 87 7.31 10.00 23.39
C CYS A 87 6.54 9.50 22.19
N SER A 88 6.86 8.28 21.70
CA SER A 88 6.14 7.65 20.59
C SER A 88 4.68 7.28 20.93
N ARG A 89 4.34 7.12 22.21
CA ARG A 89 2.94 6.85 22.63
C ARG A 89 2.01 8.00 22.27
N CYS A 90 2.55 9.24 22.20
CA CYS A 90 1.82 10.41 21.74
C CYS A 90 1.13 10.20 20.39
N ASN A 91 1.75 9.42 19.48
CA ASN A 91 1.18 9.10 18.17
C ASN A 91 -0.19 8.40 18.24
N LYS A 92 -0.54 7.82 19.39
CA LYS A 92 -1.78 7.05 19.57
C LYS A 92 -2.75 7.67 20.59
N VAL A 93 -2.23 8.38 21.59
CA VAL A 93 -3.04 8.84 22.74
C VAL A 93 -3.37 10.33 22.70
N CYS A 94 -2.66 11.12 21.91
CA CYS A 94 -2.89 12.57 21.85
C CYS A 94 -4.04 12.87 20.87
N ALA A 95 -5.09 13.53 21.36
CA ALA A 95 -6.22 13.95 20.52
C ALA A 95 -5.81 14.97 19.44
N ASP A 96 -4.78 15.80 19.71
CA ASP A 96 -4.29 16.79 18.75
C ASP A 96 -3.11 16.24 17.90
N PHE A 97 -2.94 14.92 17.85
CA PHE A 97 -1.89 14.33 17.04
C PHE A 97 -2.19 14.54 15.55
N VAL A 98 -1.28 15.22 14.87
CA VAL A 98 -1.27 15.33 13.41
C VAL A 98 0.03 14.73 12.89
N GLU A 99 -0.10 13.67 12.09
CA GLU A 99 1.08 12.95 11.58
C GLU A 99 1.85 13.78 10.57
N GLU A 100 3.12 14.01 10.82
CA GLU A 100 4.04 14.58 9.84
C GLU A 100 4.38 13.53 8.78
N ARG A 101 4.11 13.87 7.53
CA ARG A 101 4.37 12.99 6.37
C ARG A 101 5.53 13.53 5.56
N CYS A 102 6.36 12.61 5.09
CA CYS A 102 7.47 12.97 4.21
C CYS A 102 6.95 13.42 2.83
N THR A 103 7.27 14.65 2.43
CA THR A 103 6.87 15.21 1.14
C THR A 103 7.49 14.46 -0.05
N LYS A 104 8.68 13.84 0.13
CA LYS A 104 9.31 13.00 -0.89
C LYS A 104 8.45 11.81 -1.31
N LEU A 105 7.52 11.35 -0.46
CA LEU A 105 6.60 10.27 -0.81
C LEU A 105 5.44 10.70 -1.72
N LEU A 106 5.25 12.00 -1.94
CA LEU A 106 4.25 12.54 -2.86
C LEU A 106 4.74 12.55 -4.31
N THR A 107 6.05 12.46 -4.49
CA THR A 107 6.70 12.47 -5.80
C THR A 107 7.41 11.14 -6.08
N ALA A 108 7.68 10.86 -7.35
CA ALA A 108 8.42 9.66 -7.73
C ALA A 108 9.81 9.63 -7.05
N PRO A 109 10.23 8.47 -6.54
CA PRO A 109 9.67 7.13 -6.70
C PRO A 109 8.61 6.70 -5.68
N TYR A 110 8.06 7.58 -4.85
CA TYR A 110 6.99 7.36 -3.85
C TYR A 110 7.36 6.44 -2.67
N VAL A 111 8.61 6.05 -2.56
CA VAL A 111 9.14 5.11 -1.57
C VAL A 111 10.46 5.59 -0.99
N CYS A 112 10.84 5.00 0.14
CA CYS A 112 12.07 5.33 0.86
C CYS A 112 13.27 4.48 0.41
N ASN A 113 13.09 3.53 -0.52
CA ASN A 113 14.19 2.73 -1.04
C ASN A 113 15.31 3.64 -1.59
N GLY A 114 16.52 3.52 -1.03
CA GLY A 114 17.67 4.34 -1.41
C GLY A 114 17.60 5.80 -0.98
N CYS A 115 16.65 6.21 -0.14
CA CYS A 115 16.62 7.58 0.38
C CYS A 115 17.87 7.88 1.20
N ALA A 116 18.54 9.01 0.93
CA ALA A 116 19.76 9.41 1.66
C ALA A 116 19.54 9.56 3.17
N ASP A 117 18.32 9.98 3.55
CA ASP A 117 17.96 10.24 4.94
C ASP A 117 17.36 9.00 5.62
N GLU A 118 17.30 7.84 4.97
CA GLU A 118 16.63 6.65 5.46
C GLU A 118 17.03 6.30 6.91
N HIS A 119 18.33 6.35 7.21
CA HIS A 119 18.85 5.97 8.53
C HIS A 119 18.52 6.97 9.64
N ARG A 120 18.35 8.24 9.30
CA ARG A 120 18.07 9.34 10.26
C ARG A 120 16.60 9.73 10.32
N CYS A 121 15.82 9.37 9.29
CA CYS A 121 14.42 9.75 9.20
C CYS A 121 13.58 9.12 10.30
N ILE A 122 12.83 9.95 11.05
CA ILE A 122 11.95 9.52 12.12
C ILE A 122 10.51 9.30 11.67
N LEU A 123 10.17 9.73 10.45
CA LEU A 123 8.83 9.68 9.90
C LEU A 123 8.46 8.25 9.50
N ARG A 124 7.18 8.03 9.27
CA ARG A 124 6.66 6.78 8.72
C ARG A 124 7.26 6.56 7.34
N LYS A 125 7.86 5.40 7.13
CA LYS A 125 8.53 5.03 5.88
C LYS A 125 7.61 4.21 5.00
N ARG A 126 7.94 4.20 3.71
CA ARG A 126 7.27 3.37 2.72
C ARG A 126 8.31 2.68 1.87
N PHE A 127 8.23 1.36 1.75
CA PHE A 127 9.21 0.57 1.00
C PHE A 127 8.53 -0.29 -0.06
N TYR A 128 9.14 -0.37 -1.22
CA TYR A 128 8.84 -1.40 -2.19
C TYR A 128 9.75 -2.60 -1.92
N LEU A 129 9.14 -3.75 -1.64
CA LEU A 129 9.83 -5.01 -1.34
C LEU A 129 9.32 -6.06 -2.32
N HIS A 130 10.20 -6.59 -3.18
CA HIS A 130 9.82 -7.52 -4.25
C HIS A 130 9.07 -8.77 -3.74
N LYS A 131 9.48 -9.31 -2.57
CA LYS A 131 8.81 -10.48 -1.97
C LYS A 131 7.37 -10.18 -1.58
N VAL A 132 7.14 -9.03 -0.95
CA VAL A 132 5.80 -8.58 -0.54
C VAL A 132 4.95 -8.25 -1.76
N ALA A 133 5.51 -7.53 -2.73
CA ALA A 133 4.84 -7.19 -3.97
C ALA A 133 4.44 -8.45 -4.78
N GLN A 134 5.30 -9.48 -4.78
CA GLN A 134 5.01 -10.75 -5.45
C GLN A 134 3.92 -11.54 -4.72
N ALA A 135 3.94 -11.57 -3.39
CA ALA A 135 2.91 -12.24 -2.60
C ALA A 135 1.54 -11.58 -2.80
N ASP A 136 1.49 -10.23 -2.73
CA ASP A 136 0.28 -9.46 -2.96
C ASP A 136 -0.27 -9.63 -4.40
N TYR A 137 0.61 -9.68 -5.41
CA TYR A 137 0.21 -9.98 -6.78
C TYR A 137 -0.43 -11.37 -6.92
N ARG A 138 0.18 -12.40 -6.27
CA ARG A 138 -0.38 -13.76 -6.28
C ARG A 138 -1.73 -13.83 -5.59
N HIS A 139 -1.88 -13.13 -4.48
CA HIS A 139 -3.15 -13.02 -3.76
C HIS A 139 -4.23 -12.40 -4.65
N THR A 140 -3.95 -11.25 -5.27
CA THR A 140 -4.86 -10.58 -6.21
C THR A 140 -5.27 -11.50 -7.38
N LEU A 141 -4.34 -12.31 -7.91
CA LEU A 141 -4.64 -13.29 -8.95
C LEU A 141 -5.54 -14.42 -8.45
N ALA A 142 -5.28 -14.92 -7.24
CA ALA A 142 -6.10 -15.98 -6.64
C ALA A 142 -7.53 -15.47 -6.39
N GLU A 143 -7.68 -14.29 -5.81
CA GLU A 143 -8.97 -13.65 -5.59
C GLU A 143 -9.74 -13.43 -6.89
N SER A 144 -9.06 -12.91 -7.93
CA SER A 144 -9.71 -12.70 -9.23
C SER A 144 -10.13 -13.99 -9.95
N ARG A 145 -9.56 -15.14 -9.56
CA ARG A 145 -9.87 -16.46 -10.10
C ARG A 145 -10.79 -17.30 -9.23
N SER A 146 -11.02 -16.91 -8.00
CA SER A 146 -11.88 -17.65 -7.06
C SER A 146 -13.37 -17.64 -7.44
N GLY A 147 -13.72 -16.87 -8.50
CA GLY A 147 -15.10 -16.73 -8.93
C GLY A 147 -15.94 -15.87 -7.98
N ALA A 148 -17.21 -15.73 -8.28
CA ALA A 148 -18.18 -15.17 -7.35
C ALA A 148 -18.29 -16.14 -6.15
N ASN A 149 -18.24 -15.60 -4.93
CA ASN A 149 -18.41 -16.41 -3.71
C ASN A 149 -19.90 -16.74 -3.54
N ILE A 150 -20.44 -17.51 -4.50
CA ILE A 150 -21.85 -17.86 -4.60
C ILE A 150 -21.97 -19.32 -4.16
N THR A 151 -22.83 -19.58 -3.20
CA THR A 151 -23.16 -20.94 -2.77
C THR A 151 -23.93 -21.68 -3.87
N GLN A 152 -23.99 -23.01 -3.77
CA GLN A 152 -24.71 -23.82 -4.74
C GLN A 152 -26.21 -23.50 -4.75
N ASP A 153 -26.77 -23.17 -3.59
CA ASP A 153 -28.18 -22.78 -3.46
C ASP A 153 -28.46 -21.42 -4.12
N GLU A 154 -27.58 -20.44 -3.92
CA GLU A 154 -27.68 -19.14 -4.61
C GLU A 154 -27.53 -19.28 -6.13
N LEU A 155 -26.64 -20.17 -6.59
CA LEU A 155 -26.51 -20.48 -8.01
C LEU A 155 -27.81 -21.07 -8.59
N LEU A 156 -28.48 -21.97 -7.86
CA LEU A 156 -29.77 -22.54 -8.28
C LEU A 156 -30.85 -21.46 -8.37
N VAL A 157 -30.91 -20.55 -7.43
CA VAL A 157 -31.86 -19.42 -7.46
C VAL A 157 -31.59 -18.51 -8.66
N ILE A 158 -30.33 -18.15 -8.90
CA ILE A 158 -29.94 -17.33 -10.05
C ILE A 158 -30.32 -18.05 -11.35
N ASP A 159 -30.05 -19.34 -11.46
CA ASP A 159 -30.36 -20.13 -12.67
C ASP A 159 -31.87 -20.21 -12.94
N GLN A 160 -32.68 -20.40 -11.89
CA GLN A 160 -34.15 -20.41 -11.99
C GLN A 160 -34.69 -19.07 -12.52
N ILE A 161 -34.07 -17.96 -12.16
CA ILE A 161 -34.50 -16.62 -12.60
C ILE A 161 -33.95 -16.31 -14.01
N THR A 162 -32.67 -16.59 -14.24
CA THR A 162 -31.99 -16.12 -15.47
C THR A 162 -32.23 -17.02 -16.67
N THR A 163 -32.29 -18.34 -16.49
CA THR A 163 -32.44 -19.28 -17.61
C THR A 163 -33.73 -19.09 -18.41
N PRO A 164 -34.91 -18.89 -17.81
CA PRO A 164 -36.13 -18.60 -18.56
C PRO A 164 -36.03 -17.31 -19.39
N LEU A 165 -35.44 -16.27 -18.81
CA LEU A 165 -35.32 -14.93 -19.44
C LEU A 165 -34.32 -14.95 -20.61
N ILE A 166 -33.22 -15.68 -20.47
CA ILE A 166 -32.26 -15.90 -21.56
C ILE A 166 -32.90 -16.68 -22.71
N ARG A 167 -33.70 -17.69 -22.42
CA ARG A 167 -34.44 -18.46 -23.45
C ARG A 167 -35.48 -17.61 -24.19
N GLN A 168 -35.97 -16.53 -23.57
CA GLN A 168 -36.84 -15.51 -24.17
C GLN A 168 -36.04 -14.46 -24.97
N GLY A 169 -34.73 -14.61 -25.09
CA GLY A 169 -33.87 -13.69 -25.86
C GLY A 169 -33.39 -12.45 -25.11
N GLN A 170 -33.57 -12.39 -23.79
CA GLN A 170 -33.07 -11.27 -22.99
C GLN A 170 -31.55 -11.39 -22.77
N SER A 171 -30.84 -10.27 -22.89
CA SER A 171 -29.41 -10.24 -22.56
C SER A 171 -29.22 -10.23 -21.03
N VAL A 172 -28.10 -10.78 -20.55
CA VAL A 172 -27.74 -10.76 -19.11
C VAL A 172 -27.74 -9.35 -18.55
N HIS A 173 -27.27 -8.36 -19.33
CA HIS A 173 -27.31 -6.95 -18.93
C HIS A 173 -28.74 -6.45 -18.70
N HIS A 174 -29.67 -6.82 -19.56
CA HIS A 174 -31.08 -6.43 -19.42
C HIS A 174 -31.74 -7.07 -18.19
N ILE A 175 -31.40 -8.34 -17.95
CA ILE A 175 -31.90 -9.07 -16.78
C ILE A 175 -31.43 -8.42 -15.48
N MET A 176 -30.13 -8.05 -15.39
CA MET A 176 -29.56 -7.41 -14.20
C MET A 176 -30.02 -5.99 -13.96
N ALA A 177 -30.51 -5.29 -14.98
CA ALA A 177 -31.02 -3.91 -14.86
C ALA A 177 -32.48 -3.86 -14.36
N ASN A 178 -33.23 -4.98 -14.45
CA ASN A 178 -34.68 -5.02 -14.19
C ASN A 178 -35.06 -5.95 -13.02
N ASN A 179 -34.11 -6.59 -12.37
CA ASN A 179 -34.27 -7.41 -11.17
C ASN A 179 -33.22 -7.03 -10.12
#